data_a6b564f5b4f4cd83dcf47086b99f8bdd
#
_entry.id   a6b564f5b4f4cd83dcf47086b99f8bdd
#
_cell.length_a   1.000
_cell.length_b   1.000
_cell.length_c   1.000
_cell.angle_alpha   90.00
_cell.angle_beta   90.00
_cell.angle_gamma   90.00
#
_symmetry.space_group_name_H-M   'P 1'
#
loop_
_entity.id
_entity.type
_entity.pdbx_description
1 polymer ?
#
loop_
_entity_poly.entity_id
_entity_poly.type
_entity_poly.pdbx_seq_one_letter_code
_entity_poly.pdbx_strand_id
1 'polypeptide(L)'
;MFYYRSKPAQDVNHERHKALILAINNKLPFYGYRKLTLELQSRKSELSQKQVRRLMHMMHLKALHAKKLTSVKHPENPVYPYLLKNMVVRYPNQVWISDLAYIKLPGIGYVYLIAIMDLYSRKVLSWRVSNSMDSVFCKEALKEAIAHYGTPSIFNTDQGSQFTSNTFTQILQDYGIRISMDGRGRWRDNVHIERLWRTLKYEDIYLEGYENLRALKRGLASYFDFYNRYRFHQNLDYETPDQRYQSFQAKDLAA
;
A
#
# COMPACT_ATOMS: atom_id res chain seq x y z
N MET A 1 -46.65 15.72 -34.32
CA MET A 1 -45.65 16.16 -33.36
C MET A 1 -46.28 16.20 -31.96
N PHE A 2 -46.06 15.14 -31.13
CA PHE A 2 -46.66 15.05 -29.79
C PHE A 2 -45.74 15.77 -28.79
N TYR A 3 -46.17 16.93 -28.26
CA TYR A 3 -45.51 17.60 -27.15
C TYR A 3 -45.84 16.87 -25.83
N TYR A 4 -44.85 16.19 -25.26
CA TYR A 4 -44.97 15.62 -23.94
C TYR A 4 -44.97 16.76 -22.88
N ARG A 5 -46.12 17.13 -22.37
CA ARG A 5 -46.24 18.04 -21.22
C ARG A 5 -46.02 17.22 -19.95
N SER A 6 -44.97 17.52 -19.20
CA SER A 6 -44.74 16.95 -17.89
C SER A 6 -45.86 17.30 -16.94
N LYS A 7 -46.44 16.33 -16.24
CA LYS A 7 -47.52 16.55 -15.30
C LYS A 7 -47.02 17.28 -14.05
N PRO A 8 -47.72 18.32 -13.54
CA PRO A 8 -47.29 19.13 -12.36
C PRO A 8 -47.04 18.32 -11.07
N ALA A 9 -47.75 17.21 -10.87
CA ALA A 9 -47.58 16.34 -9.70
C ALA A 9 -46.22 15.63 -9.59
N GLN A 10 -45.45 15.51 -10.71
CA GLN A 10 -44.10 14.95 -10.68
C GLN A 10 -43.06 15.95 -10.14
N ASP A 11 -43.31 17.25 -10.28
CA ASP A 11 -42.34 18.27 -9.83
C ASP A 11 -42.34 18.43 -8.29
N VAL A 12 -43.47 18.35 -7.64
CA VAL A 12 -43.59 18.47 -6.17
C VAL A 12 -42.90 17.31 -5.45
N ASN A 13 -43.07 16.07 -5.96
CA ASN A 13 -42.38 14.90 -5.41
C ASN A 13 -40.87 14.96 -5.66
N HIS A 14 -40.42 15.49 -6.79
CA HIS A 14 -39.00 15.66 -7.06
C HIS A 14 -38.34 16.66 -6.10
N GLU A 15 -38.95 17.80 -5.81
CA GLU A 15 -38.41 18.79 -4.89
C GLU A 15 -38.35 18.26 -3.45
N ARG A 16 -39.35 17.52 -2.99
CA ARG A 16 -39.33 16.86 -1.69
C ARG A 16 -38.18 15.85 -1.59
N HIS A 17 -37.97 15.03 -2.62
CA HIS A 17 -36.88 14.04 -2.66
C HIS A 17 -35.51 14.71 -2.73
N LYS A 18 -35.36 15.80 -3.48
CA LYS A 18 -34.13 16.59 -3.52
C LYS A 18 -33.78 17.17 -2.14
N ALA A 19 -34.77 17.74 -1.43
CA ALA A 19 -34.58 18.26 -0.09
C ALA A 19 -34.12 17.16 0.90
N LEU A 20 -34.72 15.97 0.85
CA LEU A 20 -34.30 14.83 1.68
C LEU A 20 -32.88 14.38 1.37
N ILE A 21 -32.53 14.25 0.08
CA ILE A 21 -31.18 13.90 -0.36
C ILE A 21 -30.18 14.94 0.13
N LEU A 22 -30.49 16.22 -0.01
CA LEU A 22 -29.62 17.32 0.43
C LEU A 22 -29.42 17.31 1.95
N ALA A 23 -30.48 17.11 2.73
CA ALA A 23 -30.41 17.03 4.19
C ALA A 23 -29.50 15.88 4.67
N ILE A 24 -29.55 14.72 3.99
CA ILE A 24 -28.67 13.59 4.31
C ILE A 24 -27.24 13.88 3.85
N ASN A 25 -27.07 14.41 2.63
CA ASN A 25 -25.75 14.73 2.09
C ASN A 25 -25.00 15.77 2.94
N ASN A 26 -25.70 16.76 3.51
CA ASN A 26 -25.09 17.76 4.41
C ASN A 26 -24.57 17.13 5.71
N LYS A 27 -25.18 16.05 6.19
CA LYS A 27 -24.72 15.31 7.38
C LYS A 27 -23.67 14.27 7.04
N LEU A 28 -23.77 13.63 5.88
CA LEU A 28 -22.97 12.51 5.44
C LEU A 28 -22.43 12.73 4.01
N PRO A 29 -21.58 13.77 3.82
CA PRO A 29 -21.15 14.20 2.48
C PRO A 29 -20.30 13.14 1.73
N PHE A 30 -19.82 12.13 2.43
CA PHE A 30 -19.06 11.00 1.89
C PHE A 30 -19.94 9.84 1.42
N TYR A 31 -21.29 9.95 1.54
CA TYR A 31 -22.19 8.92 1.03
C TYR A 31 -22.38 9.05 -0.49
N GLY A 32 -21.99 8.02 -1.24
CA GLY A 32 -22.38 7.87 -2.64
C GLY A 32 -23.82 7.40 -2.77
N TYR A 33 -24.34 7.43 -4.00
CA TYR A 33 -25.75 7.10 -4.28
C TYR A 33 -26.24 5.78 -3.66
N ARG A 34 -25.40 4.75 -3.55
CA ARG A 34 -25.76 3.45 -2.97
C ARG A 34 -26.08 3.56 -1.48
N LYS A 35 -25.16 4.16 -0.69
CA LYS A 35 -25.35 4.37 0.75
C LYS A 35 -26.50 5.36 1.03
N LEU A 36 -26.60 6.39 0.20
CA LEU A 36 -27.66 7.39 0.29
C LEU A 36 -29.04 6.78 0.01
N THR A 37 -29.14 5.82 -0.92
CA THR A 37 -30.39 5.06 -1.16
C THR A 37 -30.76 4.25 0.07
N LEU A 38 -29.83 3.52 0.68
CA LEU A 38 -30.10 2.76 1.91
C LEU A 38 -30.58 3.65 3.06
N GLU A 39 -29.97 4.80 3.25
CA GLU A 39 -30.37 5.78 4.25
C GLU A 39 -31.76 6.37 3.98
N LEU A 40 -32.12 6.61 2.72
CA LEU A 40 -33.46 7.02 2.32
C LEU A 40 -34.49 5.92 2.56
N GLN A 41 -34.17 4.68 2.23
CA GLN A 41 -35.04 3.53 2.43
C GLN A 41 -35.28 3.24 3.92
N SER A 42 -34.27 3.40 4.79
CA SER A 42 -34.45 3.32 6.24
C SER A 42 -35.43 4.36 6.79
N ARG A 43 -35.62 5.46 6.07
CA ARG A 43 -36.61 6.53 6.35
C ARG A 43 -37.92 6.36 5.58
N LYS A 44 -38.21 5.15 5.11
CA LYS A 44 -39.44 4.80 4.37
C LYS A 44 -39.58 5.50 3.01
N SER A 45 -38.47 5.86 2.37
CA SER A 45 -38.49 6.38 1.00
C SER A 45 -38.48 5.23 0.00
N GLU A 46 -39.32 5.30 -1.02
CA GLU A 46 -39.43 4.28 -2.09
C GLU A 46 -38.48 4.52 -3.26
N LEU A 47 -37.53 5.47 -3.12
CA LEU A 47 -36.61 5.79 -4.20
C LEU A 47 -35.65 4.62 -4.51
N SER A 48 -35.62 4.25 -5.76
CA SER A 48 -34.63 3.29 -6.29
C SER A 48 -33.26 3.93 -6.43
N GLN A 49 -32.19 3.12 -6.46
CA GLN A 49 -30.82 3.59 -6.68
C GLN A 49 -30.66 4.41 -7.97
N LYS A 50 -31.39 4.06 -9.02
CA LYS A 50 -31.37 4.77 -10.31
C LYS A 50 -31.94 6.18 -10.18
N GLN A 51 -33.03 6.34 -9.42
CA GLN A 51 -33.65 7.63 -9.16
C GLN A 51 -32.77 8.51 -8.26
N VAL A 52 -32.20 7.96 -7.18
CA VAL A 52 -31.28 8.68 -6.31
C VAL A 52 -30.06 9.15 -7.09
N ARG A 53 -29.46 8.30 -7.91
CA ARG A 53 -28.31 8.68 -8.76
C ARG A 53 -28.67 9.82 -9.72
N ARG A 54 -29.85 9.77 -10.35
CA ARG A 54 -30.34 10.82 -11.26
C ARG A 54 -30.52 12.15 -10.51
N LEU A 55 -31.16 12.13 -9.33
CA LEU A 55 -31.38 13.33 -8.52
C LEU A 55 -30.06 13.95 -8.02
N MET A 56 -29.12 13.13 -7.56
CA MET A 56 -27.78 13.60 -7.20
C MET A 56 -27.08 14.29 -8.37
N HIS A 57 -27.18 13.70 -9.57
CA HIS A 57 -26.59 14.29 -10.78
C HIS A 57 -27.24 15.64 -11.13
N MET A 58 -28.58 15.73 -11.06
CA MET A 58 -29.30 16.99 -11.29
C MET A 58 -28.95 18.11 -10.29
N MET A 59 -28.61 17.73 -9.05
CA MET A 59 -28.19 18.66 -7.99
C MET A 59 -26.66 18.88 -7.98
N HIS A 60 -25.91 18.33 -8.93
CA HIS A 60 -24.45 18.35 -8.97
C HIS A 60 -23.76 17.81 -7.71
N LEU A 61 -24.45 16.93 -6.96
CA LEU A 61 -23.91 16.33 -5.75
C LEU A 61 -22.96 15.19 -6.09
N LYS A 62 -21.76 15.23 -5.52
CA LYS A 62 -20.76 14.18 -5.57
C LYS A 62 -20.35 13.82 -4.16
N ALA A 63 -20.21 12.51 -3.90
CA ALA A 63 -19.65 12.07 -2.62
C ALA A 63 -18.22 12.60 -2.45
N LEU A 64 -17.93 13.09 -1.25
CA LEU A 64 -16.56 13.47 -0.92
C LEU A 64 -15.70 12.20 -0.84
N HIS A 65 -14.72 12.10 -1.70
CA HIS A 65 -13.67 11.09 -1.65
C HIS A 65 -12.35 11.76 -1.34
N ALA A 66 -11.49 11.09 -0.58
CA ALA A 66 -10.11 11.51 -0.47
C ALA A 66 -9.54 11.62 -1.90
N LYS A 67 -9.04 12.79 -2.26
CA LYS A 67 -8.32 12.95 -3.53
C LYS A 67 -7.12 12.01 -3.46
N LYS A 68 -6.99 11.12 -4.44
CA LYS A 68 -5.73 10.39 -4.62
C LYS A 68 -4.66 11.44 -4.83
N LEU A 69 -3.79 11.62 -3.84
CA LEU A 69 -2.55 12.37 -4.02
C LEU A 69 -1.71 11.54 -4.98
N THR A 70 -1.87 11.78 -6.26
CA THR A 70 -0.94 11.26 -7.25
C THR A 70 0.31 12.10 -7.13
N SER A 71 1.38 11.51 -6.60
CA SER A 71 2.71 12.10 -6.68
C SER A 71 3.00 12.45 -8.14
N VAL A 72 3.39 13.70 -8.38
CA VAL A 72 3.77 14.15 -9.72
C VAL A 72 5.10 13.51 -10.04
N LYS A 73 5.14 12.74 -11.12
CA LYS A 73 6.36 12.07 -11.58
C LYS A 73 7.37 13.13 -12.00
N HIS A 74 8.58 13.07 -11.44
CA HIS A 74 9.67 13.91 -11.95
C HIS A 74 10.03 13.40 -13.37
N PRO A 75 10.02 14.23 -14.43
CA PRO A 75 10.19 13.77 -15.81
C PRO A 75 11.53 13.07 -16.08
N GLU A 76 12.55 13.39 -15.30
CA GLU A 76 13.93 12.92 -15.48
C GLU A 76 14.24 11.60 -14.76
N ASN A 77 13.33 11.08 -13.92
CA ASN A 77 13.60 9.85 -13.20
C ASN A 77 13.40 8.63 -14.11
N PRO A 78 14.42 7.76 -14.27
CA PRO A 78 14.33 6.58 -15.10
C PRO A 78 13.28 5.60 -14.57
N VAL A 79 12.48 5.03 -15.47
CA VAL A 79 11.56 3.94 -15.15
C VAL A 79 12.13 2.66 -15.72
N TYR A 80 12.38 1.71 -14.85
CA TYR A 80 12.90 0.41 -15.23
C TYR A 80 11.76 -0.57 -15.56
N PRO A 81 12.01 -1.57 -16.44
CA PRO A 81 11.00 -2.56 -16.79
C PRO A 81 10.68 -3.49 -15.62
N TYR A 82 9.46 -4.03 -15.60
CA TYR A 82 9.08 -5.06 -14.63
C TYR A 82 9.64 -6.43 -15.08
N LEU A 83 10.58 -6.98 -14.29
CA LEU A 83 11.31 -8.20 -14.62
C LEU A 83 10.71 -9.47 -14.01
N LEU A 84 9.74 -9.36 -13.08
CA LEU A 84 9.22 -10.50 -12.33
C LEU A 84 8.01 -11.19 -13.00
N LYS A 85 7.58 -10.73 -14.19
CA LYS A 85 6.46 -11.33 -14.90
C LYS A 85 6.74 -12.80 -15.22
N ASN A 86 5.88 -13.70 -14.72
CA ASN A 86 6.01 -15.16 -14.90
C ASN A 86 7.30 -15.75 -14.31
N MET A 87 8.03 -15.03 -13.48
CA MET A 87 9.23 -15.51 -12.83
C MET A 87 8.89 -16.39 -11.62
N VAL A 88 9.50 -17.56 -11.55
CA VAL A 88 9.45 -18.41 -10.35
C VAL A 88 10.71 -18.14 -9.53
N VAL A 89 10.53 -17.64 -8.31
CA VAL A 89 11.63 -17.41 -7.37
C VAL A 89 11.95 -18.72 -6.66
N ARG A 90 13.19 -19.20 -6.78
CA ARG A 90 13.59 -20.56 -6.37
C ARG A 90 14.61 -20.61 -5.24
N TYR A 91 15.33 -19.53 -4.97
CA TYR A 91 16.41 -19.48 -3.99
C TYR A 91 16.52 -18.10 -3.33
N PRO A 92 17.12 -18.01 -2.14
CA PRO A 92 17.40 -16.75 -1.46
C PRO A 92 18.28 -15.82 -2.30
N ASN A 93 18.10 -14.52 -2.14
CA ASN A 93 18.84 -13.49 -2.89
C ASN A 93 18.65 -13.52 -4.41
N GLN A 94 17.69 -14.28 -4.92
CA GLN A 94 17.31 -14.19 -6.33
C GLN A 94 16.59 -12.87 -6.61
N VAL A 95 15.65 -12.49 -5.74
CA VAL A 95 14.88 -11.24 -5.84
C VAL A 95 14.72 -10.63 -4.46
N TRP A 96 15.11 -9.39 -4.31
CA TRP A 96 14.70 -8.56 -3.16
C TRP A 96 13.60 -7.61 -3.57
N ILE A 97 12.68 -7.37 -2.66
CA ILE A 97 11.58 -6.40 -2.83
C ILE A 97 11.66 -5.35 -1.73
N SER A 98 11.28 -4.12 -2.07
CA SER A 98 11.25 -3.02 -1.10
C SER A 98 10.06 -2.11 -1.35
N ASP A 99 9.53 -1.56 -0.27
CA ASP A 99 8.42 -0.61 -0.28
C ASP A 99 8.46 0.27 0.98
N LEU A 100 7.67 1.35 0.98
CA LEU A 100 7.54 2.31 2.07
C LEU A 100 6.18 2.18 2.76
N ALA A 101 6.20 2.03 4.08
CA ALA A 101 5.01 2.15 4.91
C ALA A 101 4.97 3.50 5.63
N TYR A 102 3.76 4.01 5.78
CA TYR A 102 3.46 5.21 6.56
C TYR A 102 2.87 4.80 7.91
N ILE A 103 3.48 5.27 8.99
CA ILE A 103 3.03 5.02 10.36
C ILE A 103 2.69 6.37 10.99
N LYS A 104 1.46 6.52 11.46
CA LYS A 104 1.03 7.73 12.15
C LYS A 104 1.34 7.62 13.63
N LEU A 105 2.14 8.55 14.16
CA LEU A 105 2.40 8.67 15.59
C LEU A 105 1.65 9.85 16.20
N PRO A 106 1.07 9.71 17.41
CA PRO A 106 0.42 10.80 18.12
C PRO A 106 1.38 11.99 18.31
N GLY A 107 0.92 13.21 18.06
CA GLY A 107 1.69 14.43 18.27
C GLY A 107 2.87 14.68 17.31
N ILE A 108 3.28 13.67 16.54
CA ILE A 108 4.45 13.76 15.62
C ILE A 108 4.00 13.82 14.15
N GLY A 109 2.90 13.15 13.81
CA GLY A 109 2.44 13.00 12.44
C GLY A 109 2.86 11.68 11.81
N TYR A 110 3.22 11.71 10.51
CA TYR A 110 3.65 10.50 9.81
C TYR A 110 5.15 10.30 9.90
N VAL A 111 5.55 9.07 10.17
CA VAL A 111 6.91 8.57 10.01
C VAL A 111 6.93 7.51 8.91
N TYR A 112 8.08 7.33 8.30
CA TYR A 112 8.30 6.50 7.12
C TYR A 112 9.13 5.30 7.49
N LEU A 113 8.66 4.12 7.16
CA LEU A 113 9.35 2.85 7.37
C LEU A 113 9.64 2.23 6.00
N ILE A 114 10.92 1.96 5.72
CA ILE A 114 11.33 1.09 4.63
C ILE A 114 11.67 -0.29 5.16
N ALA A 115 11.35 -1.33 4.40
CA ALA A 115 11.90 -2.65 4.58
C ALA A 115 12.40 -3.22 3.25
N ILE A 116 13.45 -4.02 3.32
CA ILE A 116 13.97 -4.83 2.24
C ILE A 116 13.74 -6.29 2.61
N MET A 117 13.03 -7.01 1.76
CA MET A 117 12.63 -8.39 1.98
C MET A 117 13.16 -9.29 0.87
N ASP A 118 13.70 -10.43 1.25
CA ASP A 118 13.97 -11.52 0.30
C ASP A 118 12.66 -12.17 -0.15
N LEU A 119 12.42 -12.20 -1.46
CA LEU A 119 11.15 -12.67 -2.01
C LEU A 119 10.97 -14.18 -1.88
N TYR A 120 12.03 -14.97 -1.82
CA TYR A 120 11.96 -16.42 -1.65
C TYR A 120 11.54 -16.81 -0.22
N SER A 121 12.27 -16.33 0.76
CA SER A 121 12.11 -16.69 2.17
C SER A 121 11.13 -15.79 2.95
N ARG A 122 10.77 -14.65 2.41
CA ARG A 122 10.03 -13.58 3.11
C ARG A 122 10.81 -12.94 4.26
N LYS A 123 12.09 -13.23 4.40
CA LYS A 123 12.95 -12.66 5.43
C LYS A 123 13.10 -11.15 5.22
N VAL A 124 12.87 -10.38 6.27
CA VAL A 124 13.21 -8.96 6.29
C VAL A 124 14.71 -8.84 6.54
N LEU A 125 15.44 -8.39 5.52
CA LEU A 125 16.90 -8.31 5.53
C LEU A 125 17.40 -7.05 6.20
N SER A 126 16.73 -5.94 5.95
CA SER A 126 17.02 -4.64 6.55
C SER A 126 15.77 -3.78 6.61
N TRP A 127 15.74 -2.84 7.54
CA TRP A 127 14.68 -1.85 7.67
C TRP A 127 15.21 -0.56 8.29
N ARG A 128 14.55 0.56 8.00
CA ARG A 128 14.87 1.88 8.58
C ARG A 128 13.60 2.69 8.80
N VAL A 129 13.63 3.54 9.82
CA VAL A 129 12.55 4.50 10.10
C VAL A 129 13.12 5.91 10.05
N SER A 130 12.41 6.80 9.36
CA SER A 130 12.72 8.22 9.28
C SER A 130 11.48 9.08 9.55
N ASN A 131 11.67 10.26 10.08
CA ASN A 131 10.65 11.32 10.17
C ASN A 131 10.62 12.21 8.93
N SER A 132 11.58 12.05 8.02
CA SER A 132 11.62 12.71 6.71
C SER A 132 11.49 11.70 5.57
N MET A 133 10.87 12.13 4.47
CA MET A 133 10.65 11.31 3.27
C MET A 133 11.79 11.54 2.26
N ASP A 134 13.04 11.52 2.73
CA ASP A 134 14.21 11.62 1.86
C ASP A 134 14.67 10.23 1.36
N SER A 135 15.64 10.20 0.44
CA SER A 135 16.21 8.95 -0.06
C SER A 135 17.34 8.38 0.80
N VAL A 136 17.79 9.11 1.84
CA VAL A 136 18.98 8.73 2.61
C VAL A 136 18.75 7.44 3.39
N PHE A 137 17.66 7.37 4.17
CA PHE A 137 17.36 6.16 4.94
C PHE A 137 17.07 4.93 4.07
N CYS A 138 16.56 5.13 2.84
CA CYS A 138 16.39 4.05 1.86
C CYS A 138 17.74 3.50 1.39
N LYS A 139 18.69 4.39 1.13
CA LYS A 139 20.07 4.00 0.74
C LYS A 139 20.81 3.29 1.87
N GLU A 140 20.64 3.74 3.10
CA GLU A 140 21.23 3.09 4.28
C GLU A 140 20.69 1.68 4.46
N ALA A 141 19.36 1.49 4.33
CA ALA A 141 18.75 0.16 4.38
C ALA A 141 19.29 -0.77 3.28
N LEU A 142 19.44 -0.25 2.04
CA LEU A 142 19.99 -1.02 0.94
C LEU A 142 21.45 -1.42 1.19
N LYS A 143 22.30 -0.49 1.59
CA LYS A 143 23.71 -0.76 1.88
C LYS A 143 23.88 -1.77 3.01
N GLU A 144 23.09 -1.67 4.07
CA GLU A 144 23.10 -2.63 5.17
C GLU A 144 22.67 -4.04 4.70
N ALA A 145 21.60 -4.14 3.92
CA ALA A 145 21.18 -5.43 3.38
C ALA A 145 22.27 -6.07 2.53
N ILE A 146 22.91 -5.29 1.63
CA ILE A 146 24.02 -5.77 0.80
C ILE A 146 25.21 -6.21 1.65
N ALA A 147 25.59 -5.44 2.68
CA ALA A 147 26.72 -5.76 3.53
C ALA A 147 26.55 -7.07 4.32
N HIS A 148 25.31 -7.39 4.75
CA HIS A 148 25.06 -8.58 5.56
C HIS A 148 24.67 -9.83 4.75
N TYR A 149 24.05 -9.67 3.60
CA TYR A 149 23.44 -10.77 2.85
C TYR A 149 23.97 -10.93 1.41
N GLY A 150 24.92 -10.08 0.99
CA GLY A 150 25.37 -10.03 -0.38
C GLY A 150 24.40 -9.31 -1.31
N THR A 151 24.49 -9.58 -2.61
CA THR A 151 23.71 -8.90 -3.65
C THR A 151 22.62 -9.79 -4.21
N PRO A 152 21.40 -9.26 -4.44
CA PRO A 152 20.38 -10.01 -5.16
C PRO A 152 20.62 -9.95 -6.66
N SER A 153 20.06 -10.92 -7.40
CA SER A 153 20.05 -10.86 -8.87
C SER A 153 19.13 -9.75 -9.40
N ILE A 154 18.02 -9.49 -8.71
CA ILE A 154 17.03 -8.46 -9.06
C ILE A 154 16.59 -7.74 -7.79
N PHE A 155 16.46 -6.41 -7.89
CA PHE A 155 15.85 -5.57 -6.86
C PHE A 155 14.57 -4.95 -7.42
N ASN A 156 13.42 -5.22 -6.79
CA ASN A 156 12.11 -4.76 -7.25
C ASN A 156 11.50 -3.75 -6.28
N THR A 157 11.02 -2.64 -6.83
CA THR A 157 10.35 -1.57 -6.07
C THR A 157 9.13 -1.05 -6.83
N ASP A 158 8.37 -0.17 -6.18
CA ASP A 158 7.44 0.70 -6.87
C ASP A 158 8.18 1.84 -7.64
N GLN A 159 7.42 2.70 -8.30
CA GLN A 159 7.95 3.88 -9.00
C GLN A 159 8.03 5.12 -8.09
N GLY A 160 8.20 4.95 -6.78
CA GLY A 160 8.35 6.03 -5.82
C GLY A 160 9.60 6.88 -6.08
N SER A 161 9.52 8.18 -5.78
CA SER A 161 10.63 9.11 -6.02
C SER A 161 11.92 8.74 -5.28
N GLN A 162 11.81 8.05 -4.15
CA GLN A 162 12.95 7.58 -3.35
C GLN A 162 13.71 6.49 -4.09
N PHE A 163 13.01 5.57 -4.77
CA PHE A 163 13.57 4.43 -5.48
C PHE A 163 14.01 4.77 -6.91
N THR A 164 13.40 5.81 -7.51
CA THR A 164 13.76 6.30 -8.85
C THR A 164 14.85 7.37 -8.82
N SER A 165 15.32 7.79 -7.64
CA SER A 165 16.40 8.75 -7.52
C SER A 165 17.72 8.19 -8.09
N ASN A 166 18.45 9.01 -8.82
CA ASN A 166 19.74 8.62 -9.41
C ASN A 166 20.71 8.07 -8.36
N THR A 167 20.71 8.62 -7.14
CA THR A 167 21.59 8.17 -6.06
C THR A 167 21.21 6.78 -5.50
N PHE A 168 19.96 6.37 -5.58
CA PHE A 168 19.53 5.02 -5.17
C PHE A 168 19.80 4.00 -6.29
N THR A 169 19.42 4.32 -7.52
CA THR A 169 19.62 3.44 -8.68
C THR A 169 21.08 3.23 -9.00
N GLN A 170 21.94 4.25 -8.76
CA GLN A 170 23.40 4.12 -8.94
C GLN A 170 23.99 3.05 -8.02
N ILE A 171 23.56 2.96 -6.75
CA ILE A 171 24.02 1.90 -5.85
C ILE A 171 23.70 0.51 -6.44
N LEU A 172 22.48 0.31 -6.94
CA LEU A 172 22.10 -0.97 -7.53
C LEU A 172 22.96 -1.30 -8.77
N GLN A 173 23.22 -0.30 -9.61
CA GLN A 173 24.06 -0.45 -10.81
C GLN A 173 25.52 -0.75 -10.46
N ASP A 174 26.09 -0.06 -9.47
CA ASP A 174 27.48 -0.26 -9.01
C ASP A 174 27.71 -1.70 -8.50
N TYR A 175 26.67 -2.32 -7.94
CA TYR A 175 26.71 -3.72 -7.50
C TYR A 175 26.23 -4.72 -8.58
N GLY A 176 25.97 -4.28 -9.81
CA GLY A 176 25.49 -5.14 -10.89
C GLY A 176 24.09 -5.72 -10.69
N ILE A 177 23.28 -5.12 -9.82
CA ILE A 177 21.94 -5.58 -9.49
C ILE A 177 20.94 -5.11 -10.55
N ARG A 178 20.17 -6.01 -11.13
CA ARG A 178 19.13 -5.64 -12.11
C ARG A 178 17.96 -4.97 -11.40
N ILE A 179 17.57 -3.82 -11.93
CA ILE A 179 16.47 -3.02 -11.36
C ILE A 179 15.17 -3.42 -12.03
N SER A 180 14.15 -3.68 -11.21
CA SER A 180 12.78 -3.95 -11.64
C SER A 180 11.83 -2.98 -10.96
N MET A 181 10.84 -2.47 -11.70
CA MET A 181 9.83 -1.58 -11.12
C MET A 181 8.42 -2.03 -11.48
N ASP A 182 7.55 -2.02 -10.47
CA ASP A 182 6.15 -2.37 -10.64
C ASP A 182 5.45 -1.45 -11.64
N GLY A 183 4.59 -2.01 -12.47
CA GLY A 183 3.77 -1.24 -13.40
C GLY A 183 2.71 -0.41 -12.65
N ARG A 184 2.36 0.77 -13.17
CA ARG A 184 1.28 1.60 -12.59
C ARG A 184 -0.02 0.81 -12.47
N GLY A 185 -0.59 0.77 -11.26
CA GLY A 185 -1.87 0.11 -10.98
C GLY A 185 -1.83 -1.41 -10.88
N ARG A 186 -0.66 -2.04 -10.91
CA ARG A 186 -0.47 -3.48 -10.75
C ARG A 186 -0.13 -3.85 -9.31
N TRP A 187 -1.09 -3.68 -8.41
CA TRP A 187 -0.98 -4.02 -6.98
C TRP A 187 -0.57 -5.48 -6.69
N ARG A 188 -0.78 -6.39 -7.64
CA ARG A 188 -0.40 -7.81 -7.48
C ARG A 188 1.11 -8.04 -7.49
N ASP A 189 1.86 -7.12 -8.04
CA ASP A 189 3.30 -7.29 -8.25
C ASP A 189 4.08 -7.12 -6.93
N ASN A 190 3.52 -6.39 -5.94
CA ASN A 190 4.15 -6.13 -4.63
C ASN A 190 3.36 -6.70 -3.42
N VAL A 191 2.49 -7.68 -3.66
CA VAL A 191 1.57 -8.24 -2.65
C VAL A 191 2.27 -8.77 -1.38
N HIS A 192 3.52 -9.21 -1.49
CA HIS A 192 4.22 -9.82 -0.36
C HIS A 192 4.68 -8.80 0.66
N ILE A 193 5.18 -7.66 0.22
CA ILE A 193 5.57 -6.59 1.13
C ILE A 193 4.35 -5.80 1.64
N GLU A 194 3.29 -5.69 0.84
CA GLU A 194 2.00 -5.16 1.31
C GLU A 194 1.40 -6.02 2.45
N ARG A 195 1.56 -7.35 2.35
CA ARG A 195 1.18 -8.27 3.44
C ARG A 195 2.06 -8.08 4.68
N LEU A 196 3.36 -7.85 4.51
CA LEU A 196 4.24 -7.51 5.64
C LEU A 196 3.72 -6.28 6.36
N TRP A 197 3.38 -5.21 5.64
CA TRP A 197 2.84 -3.99 6.25
C TRP A 197 1.52 -4.20 6.97
N ARG A 198 0.63 -5.00 6.38
CA ARG A 198 -0.61 -5.37 7.04
C ARG A 198 -0.33 -6.14 8.33
N THR A 199 0.51 -7.15 8.26
CA THR A 199 0.87 -8.02 9.39
C THR A 199 1.51 -7.19 10.51
N LEU A 200 2.52 -6.39 10.21
CA LEU A 200 3.17 -5.48 11.15
C LEU A 200 2.18 -4.52 11.84
N LYS A 201 1.28 -3.91 11.06
CA LYS A 201 0.30 -2.97 11.62
C LYS A 201 -0.65 -3.64 12.61
N TYR A 202 -1.12 -4.85 12.32
CA TYR A 202 -2.10 -5.53 13.15
C TYR A 202 -1.49 -6.35 14.29
N GLU A 203 -0.28 -6.87 14.11
CA GLU A 203 0.38 -7.70 15.11
C GLU A 203 1.27 -6.90 16.09
N ASP A 204 1.62 -5.65 15.74
CA ASP A 204 2.53 -4.83 16.55
C ASP A 204 2.04 -3.37 16.70
N ILE A 205 2.04 -2.58 15.62
CA ILE A 205 1.86 -1.12 15.71
C ILE A 205 0.54 -0.72 16.39
N TYR A 206 -0.58 -1.37 16.03
CA TYR A 206 -1.89 -1.05 16.58
C TYR A 206 -2.11 -1.60 17.99
N LEU A 207 -1.38 -2.65 18.35
CA LEU A 207 -1.44 -3.24 19.70
C LEU A 207 -0.61 -2.44 20.69
N GLU A 208 0.60 -2.06 20.31
CA GLU A 208 1.55 -1.37 21.18
C GLU A 208 1.28 0.14 21.31
N GLY A 209 0.63 0.75 20.31
CA GLY A 209 0.23 2.14 20.37
C GLY A 209 1.39 3.13 20.60
N TYR A 210 2.50 2.99 19.89
CA TYR A 210 3.72 3.77 20.10
C TYR A 210 3.49 5.28 20.11
N GLU A 211 3.95 5.94 21.15
CA GLU A 211 3.79 7.39 21.33
C GLU A 211 4.92 8.22 20.69
N ASN A 212 6.09 7.64 20.48
CA ASN A 212 7.24 8.37 19.94
C ASN A 212 8.13 7.49 19.06
N LEU A 213 9.00 8.14 18.28
CA LEU A 213 9.89 7.48 17.32
C LEU A 213 10.88 6.50 17.97
N ARG A 214 11.35 6.79 19.20
CA ARG A 214 12.29 5.92 19.91
C ARG A 214 11.63 4.64 20.36
N ALA A 215 10.41 4.72 20.88
CA ALA A 215 9.61 3.55 21.25
C ALA A 215 9.27 2.70 20.02
N LEU A 216 8.83 3.34 18.93
CA LEU A 216 8.56 2.66 17.66
C LEU A 216 9.81 1.92 17.14
N LYS A 217 10.99 2.55 17.12
CA LYS A 217 12.23 1.90 16.66
C LYS A 217 12.57 0.66 17.48
N ARG A 218 12.41 0.71 18.80
CA ARG A 218 12.65 -0.46 19.68
C ARG A 218 11.65 -1.58 19.42
N GLY A 219 10.36 -1.25 19.31
CA GLY A 219 9.32 -2.21 19.02
C GLY A 219 9.52 -2.89 17.67
N LEU A 220 9.81 -2.10 16.63
CA LEU A 220 10.10 -2.64 15.30
C LEU A 220 11.33 -3.57 15.29
N ALA A 221 12.37 -3.27 16.07
CA ALA A 221 13.52 -4.17 16.19
C ALA A 221 13.11 -5.52 16.79
N SER A 222 12.33 -5.51 17.87
CA SER A 222 11.80 -6.74 18.48
C SER A 222 10.84 -7.46 17.55
N TYR A 223 9.97 -6.73 16.86
CA TYR A 223 9.00 -7.33 15.95
C TYR A 223 9.66 -7.98 14.73
N PHE A 224 10.63 -7.35 14.09
CA PHE A 224 11.31 -7.95 12.94
C PHE A 224 12.21 -9.12 13.33
N ASP A 225 12.77 -9.14 14.54
CA ASP A 225 13.44 -10.33 15.08
C ASP A 225 12.43 -11.47 15.27
N PHE A 226 11.30 -11.20 15.90
CA PHE A 226 10.19 -12.16 16.03
C PHE A 226 9.68 -12.65 14.67
N TYR A 227 9.42 -11.74 13.74
CA TYR A 227 8.93 -12.04 12.40
C TYR A 227 9.86 -13.01 11.65
N ASN A 228 11.16 -12.75 11.71
CA ASN A 228 12.14 -13.56 10.99
C ASN A 228 12.41 -14.91 11.65
N ARG A 229 12.48 -14.98 12.99
CA ARG A 229 12.97 -16.16 13.72
C ARG A 229 11.89 -17.04 14.30
N TYR A 230 10.75 -16.47 14.65
CA TYR A 230 9.75 -17.19 15.44
C TYR A 230 8.37 -17.26 14.78
N ARG A 231 8.05 -16.30 13.90
CA ARG A 231 6.74 -16.25 13.27
C ARG A 231 6.62 -17.29 12.16
N PHE A 232 5.68 -18.24 12.34
CA PHE A 232 5.37 -19.22 11.30
C PHE A 232 4.60 -18.61 10.12
N HIS A 233 4.93 -19.04 8.91
CA HIS A 233 4.29 -18.59 7.68
C HIS A 233 3.62 -19.74 6.94
N GLN A 234 2.30 -19.71 6.83
CA GLN A 234 1.54 -20.75 6.11
C GLN A 234 2.04 -20.96 4.67
N ASN A 235 2.37 -19.89 3.96
CA ASN A 235 2.87 -19.98 2.57
C ASN A 235 4.35 -20.41 2.47
N LEU A 236 5.00 -20.69 3.58
CA LEU A 236 6.33 -21.26 3.67
C LEU A 236 6.28 -22.65 4.34
N ASP A 237 5.16 -23.36 4.20
CA ASP A 237 4.93 -24.66 4.83
C ASP A 237 5.12 -24.62 6.35
N TYR A 238 4.71 -23.50 6.98
CA TYR A 238 4.88 -23.19 8.41
C TYR A 238 6.34 -23.05 8.87
N GLU A 239 7.29 -22.92 7.94
CA GLU A 239 8.65 -22.48 8.28
C GLU A 239 8.66 -20.99 8.68
N THR A 240 9.67 -20.60 9.48
CA THR A 240 9.97 -19.19 9.69
C THR A 240 10.78 -18.65 8.50
N PRO A 241 10.78 -17.33 8.26
CA PRO A 241 11.62 -16.73 7.22
C PRO A 241 13.11 -17.10 7.34
N ASP A 242 13.65 -17.15 8.57
CA ASP A 242 15.05 -17.55 8.80
C ASP A 242 15.31 -19.03 8.45
N GLN A 243 14.43 -19.91 8.86
CA GLN A 243 14.54 -21.34 8.52
C GLN A 243 14.51 -21.52 7.00
N ARG A 244 13.58 -20.87 6.31
CA ARG A 244 13.47 -20.95 4.84
C ARG A 244 14.70 -20.36 4.12
N TYR A 245 15.24 -19.26 4.64
CA TYR A 245 16.43 -18.63 4.08
C TYR A 245 17.68 -19.51 4.23
N GLN A 246 17.86 -20.11 5.41
CA GLN A 246 19.04 -20.94 5.74
C GLN A 246 18.97 -22.35 5.13
N SER A 247 17.79 -22.95 5.01
CA SER A 247 17.62 -24.33 4.51
C SER A 247 18.11 -24.51 3.08
N PHE A 248 18.11 -23.44 2.27
CA PHE A 248 18.64 -23.46 0.92
C PHE A 248 20.17 -23.48 0.92
N GLN A 249 20.81 -22.65 1.74
CA GLN A 249 22.27 -22.60 1.83
C GLN A 249 22.88 -23.93 2.29
N ALA A 250 22.20 -24.64 3.19
CA ALA A 250 22.65 -25.95 3.67
C ALA A 250 22.54 -27.04 2.60
N LYS A 251 21.58 -26.97 1.69
CA LYS A 251 21.40 -27.95 0.60
C LYS A 251 22.41 -27.75 -0.56
N ASP A 252 22.74 -26.50 -0.89
CA ASP A 252 23.72 -26.19 -1.95
C ASP A 252 25.17 -26.48 -1.53
N LEU A 253 25.47 -26.49 -0.22
CA LEU A 253 26.79 -26.88 0.29
C LEU A 253 26.94 -28.40 0.40
N ALA A 254 25.85 -29.17 0.26
CA ALA A 254 25.83 -30.62 0.34
C ALA A 254 25.71 -31.32 -1.05
N ALA A 255 25.61 -30.56 -2.12
CA ALA A 255 25.53 -31.01 -3.51
C ALA A 255 26.79 -30.65 -4.29
#